data_c8f2414db14d02e097e4a920341c5e44
#
_entry.id   c8f2414db14d02e097e4a920341c5e44
#
_cell.length_a   1.000
_cell.length_b   1.000
_cell.length_c   1.000
_cell.angle_alpha   90.00
_cell.angle_beta   90.00
_cell.angle_gamma   90.00
#
_symmetry.space_group_name_H-M   'P 1'
#
loop_
_entity.id
_entity.type
_entity.pdbx_description
1 polymer ?
#
loop_
_entity_poly.entity_id
_entity_poly.type
_entity_poly.pdbx_seq_one_letter_code
_entity_poly.pdbx_strand_id
1 'polypeptide(L)'
;MTAVAVIGAGAGGAAAVTELTLAGHEVRWWNRSPATIEPFRAAGGVRYEGVFGDGFAAPARFATELPDALDGADLAMVCLPSLAHEAVAGALIAAGVTCAVVLNPGHTGGALHVAEIFRTAGAPPPPLVELSTLTYIARKPSPDAVRITGVASRLRAACLPGGEMGLELLRTLYPAAAPEGDVLATSLANVNLVLHTPGALLSASWVEATGGEGFHEDRGGKRAAPRKATMHAATISFRPDSETPSPRGPQRALR
;
A
#
# COMPACT_ATOMS: atom_id res chain seq x y z
N MET A 1 -0.79 5.03 -21.84
CA MET A 1 -1.90 4.35 -21.17
C MET A 1 -1.41 2.95 -20.82
N THR A 2 -1.58 2.50 -19.59
CA THR A 2 -1.11 1.20 -19.06
C THR A 2 -2.32 0.43 -18.56
N ALA A 3 -2.39 -0.88 -18.82
CA ALA A 3 -3.43 -1.75 -18.30
C ALA A 3 -3.00 -2.31 -16.93
N VAL A 4 -3.71 -1.96 -15.87
CA VAL A 4 -3.37 -2.33 -14.48
C VAL A 4 -4.47 -3.18 -13.86
N ALA A 5 -4.14 -4.40 -13.45
CA ALA A 5 -5.00 -5.23 -12.63
C ALA A 5 -4.82 -4.83 -11.16
N VAL A 6 -5.83 -4.23 -10.53
CA VAL A 6 -5.81 -3.94 -9.09
C VAL A 6 -6.46 -5.09 -8.34
N ILE A 7 -5.70 -5.72 -7.45
CA ILE A 7 -6.10 -6.87 -6.66
C ILE A 7 -6.32 -6.44 -5.21
N GLY A 8 -7.58 -6.46 -4.78
CA GLY A 8 -8.01 -6.03 -3.45
C GLY A 8 -8.97 -4.85 -3.50
N ALA A 9 -10.06 -4.92 -2.73
CA ALA A 9 -11.10 -3.88 -2.65
C ALA A 9 -11.23 -3.28 -1.23
N GLY A 10 -10.13 -3.27 -0.50
CA GLY A 10 -9.98 -2.49 0.73
C GLY A 10 -9.77 -1.00 0.43
N ALA A 11 -9.53 -0.20 1.46
CA ALA A 11 -9.28 1.25 1.31
C ALA A 11 -8.08 1.54 0.39
N GLY A 12 -6.99 0.74 0.52
CA GLY A 12 -5.79 0.90 -0.34
C GLY A 12 -6.08 0.58 -1.80
N GLY A 13 -6.81 -0.52 -2.08
CA GLY A 13 -7.18 -0.87 -3.45
C GLY A 13 -8.12 0.15 -4.08
N ALA A 14 -9.13 0.62 -3.34
CA ALA A 14 -10.03 1.67 -3.81
C ALA A 14 -9.29 2.99 -4.11
N ALA A 15 -8.29 3.34 -3.28
CA ALA A 15 -7.44 4.50 -3.53
C ALA A 15 -6.57 4.33 -4.79
N ALA A 16 -5.99 3.14 -4.99
CA ALA A 16 -5.21 2.83 -6.19
C ALA A 16 -6.07 2.89 -7.46
N VAL A 17 -7.28 2.30 -7.41
CA VAL A 17 -8.25 2.41 -8.51
C VAL A 17 -8.57 3.86 -8.82
N THR A 18 -8.80 4.69 -7.78
CA THR A 18 -9.09 6.11 -7.95
C THR A 18 -7.95 6.83 -8.67
N GLU A 19 -6.72 6.76 -8.14
CA GLU A 19 -5.58 7.47 -8.70
C GLU A 19 -5.29 7.02 -10.14
N LEU A 20 -5.19 5.72 -10.37
CA LEU A 20 -4.87 5.17 -11.68
C LEU A 20 -5.94 5.51 -12.74
N THR A 21 -7.22 5.49 -12.34
CA THR A 21 -8.33 5.87 -13.25
C THR A 21 -8.25 7.36 -13.58
N LEU A 22 -8.02 8.22 -12.60
CA LEU A 22 -7.87 9.67 -12.80
C LEU A 22 -6.64 10.01 -13.66
N ALA A 23 -5.58 9.21 -13.56
CA ALA A 23 -4.39 9.33 -14.41
C ALA A 23 -4.61 8.80 -15.84
N GLY A 24 -5.78 8.26 -16.18
CA GLY A 24 -6.12 7.78 -17.51
C GLY A 24 -5.58 6.40 -17.86
N HIS A 25 -5.27 5.58 -16.88
CA HIS A 25 -4.88 4.19 -17.07
C HIS A 25 -6.10 3.28 -17.19
N GLU A 26 -5.94 2.13 -17.87
CA GLU A 26 -6.97 1.09 -17.95
C GLU A 26 -6.94 0.26 -16.68
N VAL A 27 -7.89 0.47 -15.77
CA VAL A 27 -7.94 -0.23 -14.48
C VAL A 27 -8.93 -1.38 -14.54
N ARG A 28 -8.46 -2.58 -14.23
CA ARG A 28 -9.26 -3.79 -14.04
C ARG A 28 -9.23 -4.17 -12.58
N TRP A 29 -10.40 -4.18 -11.95
CA TRP A 29 -10.47 -4.34 -10.51
C TRP A 29 -11.04 -5.69 -10.11
N TRP A 30 -10.31 -6.41 -9.27
CA TRP A 30 -10.72 -7.70 -8.76
C TRP A 30 -10.54 -7.82 -7.25
N ASN A 31 -11.42 -8.58 -6.61
CA ASN A 31 -11.29 -8.97 -5.22
C ASN A 31 -11.85 -10.37 -4.99
N ARG A 32 -11.12 -11.18 -4.22
CA ARG A 32 -11.49 -12.57 -3.90
C ARG A 32 -12.88 -12.69 -3.29
N SER A 33 -13.26 -11.77 -2.39
CA SER A 33 -14.59 -11.74 -1.77
C SER A 33 -15.54 -10.86 -2.61
N PRO A 34 -16.56 -11.43 -3.26
CA PRO A 34 -17.56 -10.66 -3.99
C PRO A 34 -18.24 -9.61 -3.11
N ALA A 35 -18.56 -9.92 -1.86
CA ALA A 35 -19.22 -9.01 -0.93
C ALA A 35 -18.42 -7.72 -0.67
N THR A 36 -17.08 -7.77 -0.80
CA THR A 36 -16.23 -6.59 -0.58
C THR A 36 -16.22 -5.64 -1.77
N ILE A 37 -16.28 -6.17 -3.00
CA ILE A 37 -16.21 -5.38 -4.24
C ILE A 37 -17.60 -5.00 -4.77
N GLU A 38 -18.63 -5.75 -4.40
CA GLU A 38 -19.98 -5.56 -4.92
C GLU A 38 -20.57 -4.16 -4.72
N PRO A 39 -20.37 -3.48 -3.56
CA PRO A 39 -20.83 -2.10 -3.41
C PRO A 39 -20.25 -1.14 -4.46
N PHE A 40 -18.98 -1.32 -4.83
CA PHE A 40 -18.33 -0.54 -5.87
C PHE A 40 -18.85 -0.90 -7.26
N ARG A 41 -19.05 -2.21 -7.52
CA ARG A 41 -19.61 -2.69 -8.79
C ARG A 41 -21.03 -2.18 -9.00
N ALA A 42 -21.87 -2.26 -7.99
CA ALA A 42 -23.25 -1.77 -8.04
C ALA A 42 -23.30 -0.25 -8.25
N ALA A 43 -22.34 0.51 -7.69
CA ALA A 43 -22.22 1.94 -7.92
C ALA A 43 -21.59 2.28 -9.29
N GLY A 44 -20.96 1.31 -9.98
CA GLY A 44 -20.22 1.52 -11.21
C GLY A 44 -18.81 2.12 -11.02
N GLY A 45 -18.34 2.27 -9.78
CA GLY A 45 -17.04 2.86 -9.46
C GLY A 45 -16.85 3.21 -8.00
N VAL A 46 -15.91 4.10 -7.74
CA VAL A 46 -15.50 4.55 -6.42
C VAL A 46 -15.88 6.01 -6.24
N ARG A 47 -16.67 6.33 -5.22
CA ARG A 47 -16.78 7.71 -4.72
C ARG A 47 -15.52 8.02 -3.94
N TYR A 48 -14.85 9.10 -4.28
CA TYR A 48 -13.64 9.48 -3.56
C TYR A 48 -13.73 10.91 -3.04
N GLU A 49 -13.00 11.16 -1.94
CA GLU A 49 -12.82 12.48 -1.34
C GLU A 49 -11.41 12.61 -0.77
N GLY A 50 -10.91 13.83 -0.66
CA GLY A 50 -9.65 14.16 -0.02
C GLY A 50 -8.60 14.72 -0.95
N VAL A 51 -7.36 14.18 -0.95
CA VAL A 51 -6.20 14.80 -1.63
C VAL A 51 -6.33 14.89 -3.15
N PHE A 52 -7.18 14.06 -3.76
CA PHE A 52 -7.51 14.14 -5.20
C PHE A 52 -8.76 14.97 -5.49
N GLY A 53 -9.27 15.71 -4.50
CA GLY A 53 -10.58 16.37 -4.56
C GLY A 53 -11.71 15.40 -4.23
N ASP A 54 -12.93 15.78 -4.62
CA ASP A 54 -14.14 14.97 -4.44
C ASP A 54 -14.70 14.60 -5.79
N GLY A 55 -15.11 13.34 -5.96
CA GLY A 55 -15.61 12.90 -7.25
C GLY A 55 -15.95 11.41 -7.34
N PHE A 56 -15.94 10.91 -8.56
CA PHE A 56 -16.25 9.53 -8.89
C PHE A 56 -15.24 8.98 -9.91
N ALA A 57 -14.64 7.83 -9.61
CA ALA A 57 -13.70 7.15 -10.48
C ALA A 57 -14.29 5.80 -10.92
N ALA A 58 -14.52 5.64 -12.23
CA ALA A 58 -15.01 4.41 -12.82
C ALA A 58 -13.86 3.61 -13.42
N PRO A 59 -13.48 2.45 -12.85
CA PRO A 59 -12.49 1.59 -13.48
C PRO A 59 -13.01 1.06 -14.81
N ALA A 60 -12.11 0.71 -15.72
CA ALA A 60 -12.48 0.19 -17.02
C ALA A 60 -13.29 -1.12 -16.91
N ARG A 61 -12.99 -1.94 -15.90
CA ARG A 61 -13.67 -3.22 -15.69
C ARG A 61 -13.65 -3.68 -14.22
N PHE A 62 -14.76 -4.23 -13.77
CA PHE A 62 -14.85 -5.07 -12.57
C PHE A 62 -14.74 -6.53 -13.01
N ALA A 63 -13.61 -7.15 -12.80
CA ALA A 63 -13.42 -8.56 -13.14
C ALA A 63 -14.16 -9.46 -12.15
N THR A 64 -14.75 -10.54 -12.66
CA THR A 64 -15.41 -11.56 -11.85
C THR A 64 -14.40 -12.56 -11.35
N GLU A 65 -13.51 -13.00 -12.24
CA GLU A 65 -12.43 -13.95 -11.95
C GLU A 65 -11.07 -13.24 -12.06
N LEU A 66 -10.07 -13.74 -11.33
CA LEU A 66 -8.73 -13.18 -11.37
C LEU A 66 -8.08 -13.24 -12.77
N PRO A 67 -8.20 -14.34 -13.53
CA PRO A 67 -7.70 -14.39 -14.90
C PRO A 67 -8.24 -13.26 -15.78
N ASP A 68 -9.51 -12.88 -15.61
CA ASP A 68 -10.12 -11.79 -16.38
C ASP A 68 -9.49 -10.42 -16.08
N ALA A 69 -9.01 -10.23 -14.86
CA ALA A 69 -8.30 -8.99 -14.49
C ALA A 69 -6.88 -8.97 -15.07
N LEU A 70 -6.24 -10.15 -15.13
CA LEU A 70 -4.85 -10.31 -15.55
C LEU A 70 -4.69 -10.38 -17.08
N ASP A 71 -5.74 -10.75 -17.83
CA ASP A 71 -5.68 -10.92 -19.28
C ASP A 71 -5.24 -9.63 -19.98
N GLY A 72 -4.02 -9.63 -20.57
CA GLY A 72 -3.43 -8.46 -21.21
C GLY A 72 -3.13 -7.29 -20.26
N ALA A 73 -3.02 -7.52 -18.94
CA ALA A 73 -2.52 -6.52 -18.01
C ALA A 73 -1.01 -6.37 -18.13
N ASP A 74 -0.53 -5.13 -18.13
CA ASP A 74 0.90 -4.82 -18.08
C ASP A 74 1.47 -5.05 -16.68
N LEU A 75 0.63 -4.83 -15.63
CA LEU A 75 1.01 -4.91 -14.23
C LEU A 75 -0.18 -5.33 -13.36
N ALA A 76 0.07 -6.20 -12.39
CA ALA A 76 -0.86 -6.53 -11.32
C ALA A 76 -0.43 -5.86 -10.01
N MET A 77 -1.27 -4.99 -9.46
CA MET A 77 -1.02 -4.29 -8.20
C MET A 77 -1.80 -4.94 -7.06
N VAL A 78 -1.10 -5.56 -6.13
CA VAL A 78 -1.68 -6.26 -4.97
C VAL A 78 -1.80 -5.29 -3.81
N CYS A 79 -3.03 -4.84 -3.52
CA CYS A 79 -3.35 -3.91 -2.43
C CYS A 79 -4.00 -4.67 -1.26
N LEU A 80 -3.25 -5.60 -0.68
CA LEU A 80 -3.70 -6.50 0.37
C LEU A 80 -2.71 -6.50 1.56
N PRO A 81 -3.19 -6.80 2.78
CA PRO A 81 -2.30 -6.99 3.91
C PRO A 81 -1.44 -8.25 3.75
N SER A 82 -0.28 -8.30 4.42
CA SER A 82 0.67 -9.43 4.34
C SER A 82 0.05 -10.79 4.65
N LEU A 83 -0.93 -10.86 5.54
CA LEU A 83 -1.66 -12.09 5.85
C LEU A 83 -2.41 -12.69 4.64
N ALA A 84 -2.63 -11.90 3.60
CA ALA A 84 -3.27 -12.37 2.36
C ALA A 84 -2.27 -12.78 1.27
N HIS A 85 -0.96 -12.58 1.47
CA HIS A 85 0.06 -12.84 0.45
C HIS A 85 0.08 -14.31 0.02
N GLU A 86 -0.02 -15.25 0.95
CA GLU A 86 -0.08 -16.68 0.63
C GLU A 86 -1.29 -17.00 -0.26
N ALA A 87 -2.47 -16.56 0.14
CA ALA A 87 -3.69 -16.82 -0.61
C ALA A 87 -3.69 -16.16 -1.99
N VAL A 88 -3.17 -14.93 -2.12
CA VAL A 88 -3.11 -14.24 -3.41
C VAL A 88 -2.03 -14.84 -4.31
N ALA A 89 -0.89 -15.27 -3.77
CA ALA A 89 0.14 -15.99 -4.53
C ALA A 89 -0.42 -17.29 -5.12
N GLY A 90 -1.13 -18.09 -4.33
CA GLY A 90 -1.81 -19.28 -4.82
C GLY A 90 -2.83 -18.97 -5.94
N ALA A 91 -3.60 -17.90 -5.80
CA ALA A 91 -4.54 -17.46 -6.84
C ALA A 91 -3.83 -16.99 -8.12
N LEU A 92 -2.71 -16.26 -7.99
CA LEU A 92 -1.88 -15.81 -9.12
C LEU A 92 -1.25 -17.00 -9.86
N ILE A 93 -0.78 -18.03 -9.14
CA ILE A 93 -0.28 -19.27 -9.72
C ILE A 93 -1.40 -19.98 -10.51
N ALA A 94 -2.57 -20.16 -9.90
CA ALA A 94 -3.70 -20.80 -10.55
C ALA A 94 -4.20 -20.03 -11.79
N ALA A 95 -4.07 -18.71 -11.78
CA ALA A 95 -4.41 -17.83 -12.91
C ALA A 95 -3.32 -17.77 -14.00
N GLY A 96 -2.14 -18.36 -13.77
CA GLY A 96 -1.04 -18.32 -14.74
C GLY A 96 -0.51 -16.91 -14.99
N VAL A 97 -0.32 -16.11 -13.93
CA VAL A 97 0.15 -14.72 -14.05
C VAL A 97 1.48 -14.62 -14.79
N THR A 98 1.56 -13.73 -15.76
CA THR A 98 2.78 -13.46 -16.55
C THR A 98 3.23 -12.01 -16.47
N CYS A 99 2.35 -11.09 -16.15
CA CYS A 99 2.70 -9.67 -15.98
C CYS A 99 3.47 -9.43 -14.67
N ALA A 100 4.10 -8.26 -14.56
CA ALA A 100 4.75 -7.84 -13.32
C ALA A 100 3.76 -7.74 -12.16
N VAL A 101 4.15 -8.22 -10.99
CA VAL A 101 3.34 -8.15 -9.76
C VAL A 101 3.98 -7.19 -8.79
N VAL A 102 3.25 -6.16 -8.41
CA VAL A 102 3.66 -5.15 -7.42
C VAL A 102 2.90 -5.37 -6.13
N LEU A 103 3.63 -5.58 -5.04
CA LEU A 103 3.05 -5.63 -3.68
C LEU A 103 2.96 -4.21 -3.10
N ASN A 104 1.76 -3.74 -2.85
CA ASN A 104 1.46 -2.41 -2.32
C ASN A 104 0.64 -2.48 -1.02
N PRO A 105 1.33 -2.65 0.14
CA PRO A 105 2.78 -2.80 0.31
C PRO A 105 3.27 -4.26 0.29
N GLY A 106 4.60 -4.43 0.15
CA GLY A 106 5.27 -5.72 0.38
C GLY A 106 5.43 -6.06 1.86
N HIS A 107 5.39 -5.05 2.72
CA HIS A 107 5.72 -5.18 4.15
C HIS A 107 7.17 -5.68 4.34
N THR A 108 7.40 -6.55 5.35
CA THR A 108 8.73 -7.10 5.62
C THR A 108 8.82 -8.48 4.99
N GLY A 109 9.66 -8.63 3.95
CA GLY A 109 9.91 -9.89 3.26
C GLY A 109 8.80 -10.33 2.30
N GLY A 110 7.89 -9.44 1.91
CA GLY A 110 6.72 -9.82 1.09
C GLY A 110 7.07 -10.40 -0.26
N ALA A 111 7.96 -9.76 -1.02
CA ALA A 111 8.38 -10.27 -2.32
C ALA A 111 9.11 -11.62 -2.20
N LEU A 112 9.95 -11.78 -1.19
CA LEU A 112 10.64 -13.05 -0.90
C LEU A 112 9.64 -14.15 -0.55
N HIS A 113 8.64 -13.85 0.29
CA HIS A 113 7.60 -14.80 0.67
C HIS A 113 6.77 -15.25 -0.54
N VAL A 114 6.32 -14.30 -1.36
CA VAL A 114 5.57 -14.63 -2.58
C VAL A 114 6.41 -15.47 -3.54
N ALA A 115 7.69 -15.10 -3.78
CA ALA A 115 8.59 -15.89 -4.62
C ALA A 115 8.77 -17.33 -4.11
N GLU A 116 8.90 -17.51 -2.79
CA GLU A 116 9.03 -18.82 -2.17
C GLU A 116 7.78 -19.69 -2.36
N ILE A 117 6.58 -19.09 -2.30
CA ILE A 117 5.33 -19.81 -2.58
C ILE A 117 5.30 -20.31 -4.02
N PHE A 118 5.67 -19.47 -5.00
CA PHE A 118 5.78 -19.87 -6.40
C PHE A 118 6.79 -21.00 -6.57
N ARG A 119 7.98 -20.86 -5.99
CA ARG A 119 9.03 -21.90 -6.05
C ARG A 119 8.57 -23.23 -5.47
N THR A 120 7.92 -23.21 -4.32
CA THR A 120 7.41 -24.41 -3.64
C THR A 120 6.30 -25.09 -4.44
N ALA A 121 5.48 -24.30 -5.14
CA ALA A 121 4.45 -24.81 -6.05
C ALA A 121 5.01 -25.31 -7.40
N GLY A 122 6.33 -25.20 -7.64
CA GLY A 122 6.95 -25.57 -8.92
C GLY A 122 6.58 -24.63 -10.07
N ALA A 123 6.07 -23.43 -9.77
CA ALA A 123 5.72 -22.43 -10.76
C ALA A 123 6.82 -21.34 -10.84
N PRO A 124 7.15 -20.83 -12.04
CA PRO A 124 8.07 -19.71 -12.15
C PRO A 124 7.45 -18.45 -11.53
N PRO A 125 8.16 -17.75 -10.66
CA PRO A 125 7.64 -16.49 -10.14
C PRO A 125 7.58 -15.44 -11.26
N PRO A 126 6.53 -14.58 -11.27
CA PRO A 126 6.48 -13.44 -12.18
C PRO A 126 7.55 -12.40 -11.78
N PRO A 127 7.80 -11.38 -12.61
CA PRO A 127 8.58 -10.22 -12.18
C PRO A 127 7.96 -9.62 -10.91
N LEU A 128 8.65 -9.70 -9.75
CA LEU A 128 8.14 -9.25 -8.45
C LEU A 128 8.78 -7.93 -8.03
N VAL A 129 7.92 -6.98 -7.70
CA VAL A 129 8.28 -5.66 -7.16
C VAL A 129 7.56 -5.45 -5.84
N GLU A 130 8.18 -4.77 -4.89
CA GLU A 130 7.53 -4.40 -3.64
C GLU A 130 7.74 -2.95 -3.28
N LEU A 131 6.75 -2.39 -2.61
CA LEU A 131 6.82 -1.09 -1.94
C LEU A 131 7.01 -1.29 -0.44
N SER A 132 7.88 -0.49 0.18
CA SER A 132 8.14 -0.57 1.62
C SER A 132 6.92 -0.21 2.48
N THR A 133 6.00 0.57 1.93
CA THR A 133 4.78 1.04 2.63
C THR A 133 3.62 1.14 1.66
N LEU A 134 2.40 1.20 2.21
CA LEU A 134 1.21 1.50 1.42
C LEU A 134 1.31 2.91 0.83
N THR A 135 0.96 3.06 -0.43
CA THR A 135 0.98 4.35 -1.14
C THR A 135 0.07 5.39 -0.49
N TYR A 136 -1.02 4.95 0.15
CA TYR A 136 -2.09 5.83 0.60
C TYR A 136 -2.37 5.75 2.09
N ILE A 137 -2.74 6.90 2.65
CA ILE A 137 -3.48 6.97 3.91
C ILE A 137 -4.95 7.10 3.54
N ALA A 138 -5.67 6.00 3.60
CA ALA A 138 -7.04 5.91 3.11
C ALA A 138 -7.96 5.18 4.08
N ARG A 139 -9.24 5.52 4.07
CA ARG A 139 -10.31 4.87 4.84
C ARG A 139 -11.56 4.76 3.97
N LYS A 140 -12.41 3.79 4.26
CA LYS A 140 -13.73 3.64 3.63
C LYS A 140 -14.79 4.27 4.54
N PRO A 141 -15.32 5.47 4.24
CA PRO A 141 -16.40 6.06 5.01
C PRO A 141 -17.74 5.36 4.75
N SER A 142 -17.92 4.77 3.57
CA SER A 142 -19.06 3.91 3.20
C SER A 142 -18.59 2.72 2.37
N PRO A 143 -19.43 1.71 2.11
CA PRO A 143 -19.04 0.52 1.35
C PRO A 143 -18.51 0.81 -0.06
N ASP A 144 -18.99 1.87 -0.72
CA ASP A 144 -18.70 2.28 -2.09
C ASP A 144 -17.82 3.54 -2.20
N ALA A 145 -17.26 4.01 -1.08
CA ALA A 145 -16.46 5.22 -1.05
C ALA A 145 -15.09 5.04 -0.38
N VAL A 146 -14.16 5.90 -0.78
CA VAL A 146 -12.84 6.03 -0.16
C VAL A 146 -12.51 7.48 0.16
N ARG A 147 -12.03 7.72 1.37
CA ARG A 147 -11.41 8.99 1.77
C ARG A 147 -9.91 8.81 1.75
N ILE A 148 -9.21 9.58 0.91
CA ILE A 148 -7.77 9.54 0.74
C ILE A 148 -7.20 10.80 1.38
N THR A 149 -6.61 10.67 2.57
CA THR A 149 -6.09 11.81 3.35
C THR A 149 -4.62 12.09 3.12
N GLY A 150 -3.92 11.19 2.43
CA GLY A 150 -2.52 11.37 2.07
C GLY A 150 -2.06 10.36 1.05
N VAL A 151 -1.06 10.78 0.28
CA VAL A 151 -0.27 9.94 -0.64
C VAL A 151 1.18 10.04 -0.22
N ALA A 152 1.89 8.93 -0.22
CA ALA A 152 3.31 8.90 0.12
C ALA A 152 4.11 9.76 -0.86
N SER A 153 4.84 10.74 -0.35
CA SER A 153 5.70 11.61 -1.16
C SER A 153 6.97 10.91 -1.67
N ARG A 154 7.35 9.81 -1.03
CA ARG A 154 8.44 8.93 -1.43
C ARG A 154 8.06 7.48 -1.12
N LEU A 155 8.01 6.67 -2.16
CA LEU A 155 7.75 5.24 -2.08
C LEU A 155 9.05 4.49 -2.34
N ARG A 156 9.67 3.93 -1.32
CA ARG A 156 10.82 3.04 -1.53
C ARG A 156 10.34 1.78 -2.22
N ALA A 157 10.94 1.46 -3.36
CA ALA A 157 10.55 0.35 -4.21
C ALA A 157 11.76 -0.48 -4.58
N ALA A 158 11.63 -1.80 -4.57
CA ALA A 158 12.65 -2.70 -5.08
C ALA A 158 12.02 -3.89 -5.77
N CYS A 159 12.80 -4.60 -6.56
CA CYS A 159 12.37 -5.83 -7.22
C CYS A 159 13.31 -6.99 -6.90
N LEU A 160 12.79 -8.20 -7.04
CA LEU A 160 13.64 -9.39 -7.15
C LEU A 160 14.30 -9.43 -8.54
N PRO A 161 15.40 -10.17 -8.70
CA PRO A 161 16.04 -10.36 -10.02
C PRO A 161 15.03 -10.78 -11.09
N GLY A 162 15.03 -10.09 -12.23
CA GLY A 162 14.03 -10.25 -13.30
C GLY A 162 12.81 -9.35 -13.18
N GLY A 163 12.71 -8.55 -12.11
CA GLY A 163 11.60 -7.60 -11.88
C GLY A 163 11.85 -6.18 -12.35
N GLU A 164 12.98 -5.89 -12.98
CA GLU A 164 13.46 -4.54 -13.33
C GLU A 164 12.48 -3.80 -14.24
N MET A 165 11.91 -4.49 -15.23
CA MET A 165 10.89 -3.92 -16.12
C MET A 165 9.62 -3.55 -15.36
N GLY A 166 9.23 -4.37 -14.38
CA GLY A 166 8.09 -4.09 -13.50
C GLY A 166 8.34 -2.87 -12.61
N LEU A 167 9.57 -2.71 -12.11
CA LEU A 167 9.97 -1.54 -11.31
C LEU A 167 9.94 -0.26 -12.16
N GLU A 168 10.43 -0.29 -13.39
CA GLU A 168 10.37 0.86 -14.29
C GLU A 168 8.91 1.22 -14.66
N LEU A 169 8.07 0.22 -14.92
CA LEU A 169 6.65 0.44 -15.17
C LEU A 169 5.95 1.06 -13.94
N LEU A 170 6.26 0.55 -12.74
CA LEU A 170 5.75 1.13 -11.48
C LEU A 170 6.15 2.62 -11.36
N ARG A 171 7.37 3.00 -11.70
CA ARG A 171 7.84 4.39 -11.66
C ARG A 171 7.10 5.30 -12.64
N THR A 172 6.67 4.75 -13.75
CA THR A 172 5.82 5.47 -14.71
C THR A 172 4.43 5.75 -14.13
N LEU A 173 3.87 4.78 -13.38
CA LEU A 173 2.57 4.92 -12.72
C LEU A 173 2.65 5.80 -11.47
N TYR A 174 3.74 5.67 -10.71
CA TYR A 174 3.97 6.37 -9.45
C TYR A 174 5.34 7.05 -9.47
N PRO A 175 5.43 8.31 -9.94
CA PRO A 175 6.70 9.03 -9.99
C PRO A 175 7.40 9.20 -8.64
N ALA A 176 6.64 9.06 -7.53
CA ALA A 176 7.19 9.05 -6.18
C ALA A 176 7.94 7.76 -5.83
N ALA A 177 7.89 6.71 -6.68
CA ALA A 177 8.59 5.46 -6.46
C ALA A 177 10.11 5.67 -6.60
N ALA A 178 10.81 5.51 -5.50
CA ALA A 178 12.26 5.66 -5.38
C ALA A 178 12.90 4.26 -5.35
N PRO A 179 13.69 3.87 -6.36
CA PRO A 179 14.35 2.59 -6.39
C PRO A 179 15.33 2.43 -5.21
N GLU A 180 15.33 1.28 -4.59
CA GLU A 180 16.30 0.84 -3.59
C GLU A 180 17.16 -0.28 -4.19
N GLY A 181 18.29 -0.57 -3.55
CA GLY A 181 19.26 -1.54 -4.05
C GLY A 181 18.72 -2.97 -4.14
N ASP A 182 17.83 -3.35 -3.22
CA ASP A 182 17.21 -4.67 -3.17
C ASP A 182 15.96 -4.68 -2.27
N VAL A 183 15.26 -5.83 -2.25
CA VAL A 183 14.04 -6.02 -1.44
C VAL A 183 14.33 -6.10 0.07
N LEU A 184 15.57 -6.31 0.50
CA LEU A 184 15.92 -6.24 1.93
C LEU A 184 15.90 -4.78 2.39
N ALA A 185 16.38 -3.87 1.56
CA ALA A 185 16.34 -2.42 1.85
C ALA A 185 14.89 -1.93 2.01
N THR A 186 13.96 -2.34 1.14
CA THR A 186 12.53 -2.00 1.27
C THR A 186 11.90 -2.65 2.49
N SER A 187 12.18 -3.92 2.74
CA SER A 187 11.65 -4.69 3.87
C SER A 187 12.09 -4.11 5.23
N LEU A 188 13.36 -3.75 5.37
CA LEU A 188 13.91 -3.16 6.60
C LEU A 188 13.50 -1.69 6.79
N ALA A 189 13.11 -1.01 5.73
CA ALA A 189 12.55 0.34 5.80
C ALA A 189 11.07 0.36 6.24
N ASN A 190 10.45 -0.79 6.50
CA ASN A 190 9.07 -0.88 6.98
C ASN A 190 8.98 -0.43 8.45
N VAL A 191 8.69 0.86 8.64
CA VAL A 191 8.57 1.46 9.98
C VAL A 191 7.42 0.89 10.82
N ASN A 192 6.43 0.25 10.21
CA ASN A 192 5.29 -0.33 10.94
C ASN A 192 5.74 -1.39 11.95
N LEU A 193 6.73 -2.20 11.59
CA LEU A 193 7.30 -3.19 12.50
C LEU A 193 7.88 -2.53 13.77
N VAL A 194 8.56 -1.40 13.60
CA VAL A 194 9.25 -0.69 14.69
C VAL A 194 8.28 0.14 15.53
N LEU A 195 7.28 0.76 14.91
CA LEU A 195 6.35 1.67 15.61
C LEU A 195 5.17 0.94 16.25
N HIS A 196 4.54 -0.01 15.54
CA HIS A 196 3.31 -0.64 16.02
C HIS A 196 3.57 -1.77 17.00
N THR A 197 4.65 -2.55 16.83
CA THR A 197 4.94 -3.69 17.70
C THR A 197 5.21 -3.27 19.15
N PRO A 198 6.10 -2.30 19.45
CA PRO A 198 6.29 -1.81 20.80
C PRO A 198 5.01 -1.19 21.37
N GLY A 199 4.28 -0.40 20.57
CA GLY A 199 3.01 0.19 20.98
C GLY A 199 1.98 -0.86 21.38
N ALA A 200 1.84 -1.93 20.60
CA ALA A 200 0.93 -3.03 20.91
C ALA A 200 1.34 -3.78 22.18
N LEU A 201 2.64 -4.08 22.32
CA LEU A 201 3.17 -4.77 23.51
C LEU A 201 3.01 -3.93 24.78
N LEU A 202 3.33 -2.64 24.72
CA LEU A 202 3.17 -1.74 25.88
C LEU A 202 1.71 -1.48 26.23
N SER A 203 0.80 -1.60 25.26
CA SER A 203 -0.64 -1.44 25.50
C SER A 203 -1.31 -2.72 26.00
N ALA A 204 -0.66 -3.87 25.91
CA ALA A 204 -1.25 -5.16 26.28
C ALA A 204 -1.68 -5.17 27.75
N SER A 205 -0.81 -4.72 28.67
CA SER A 205 -1.11 -4.65 30.09
C SER A 205 -2.26 -3.68 30.41
N TRP A 206 -2.38 -2.60 29.65
CA TRP A 206 -3.51 -1.68 29.80
C TRP A 206 -4.82 -2.30 29.32
N VAL A 207 -4.79 -3.02 28.19
CA VAL A 207 -5.94 -3.76 27.66
C VAL A 207 -6.39 -4.82 28.66
N GLU A 208 -5.46 -5.58 29.23
CA GLU A 208 -5.74 -6.59 30.27
C GLU A 208 -6.35 -5.95 31.53
N ALA A 209 -5.76 -4.84 32.00
CA ALA A 209 -6.23 -4.16 33.23
C ALA A 209 -7.61 -3.50 33.06
N THR A 210 -7.97 -3.09 31.85
CA THR A 210 -9.25 -2.40 31.57
C THR A 210 -10.30 -3.32 30.92
N GLY A 211 -9.97 -4.61 30.66
CA GLY A 211 -10.84 -5.52 29.92
C GLY A 211 -11.09 -5.07 28.49
N GLY A 212 -10.22 -4.21 27.93
CA GLY A 212 -10.38 -3.64 26.60
C GLY A 212 -11.31 -2.43 26.54
N GLU A 213 -11.82 -1.95 27.68
CA GLU A 213 -12.61 -0.72 27.72
C GLU A 213 -11.74 0.48 27.32
N GLY A 214 -12.19 1.21 26.31
CA GLY A 214 -11.49 2.37 25.76
C GLY A 214 -10.83 2.15 24.38
N PHE A 215 -10.78 0.92 23.87
CA PHE A 215 -10.38 0.63 22.49
C PHE A 215 -11.56 0.64 21.49
N HIS A 216 -12.79 0.81 21.95
CA HIS A 216 -13.93 0.92 21.06
C HIS A 216 -13.92 2.29 20.38
N GLU A 217 -13.64 2.31 19.09
CA GLU A 217 -14.05 3.40 18.23
C GLU A 217 -15.55 3.65 18.43
N ASP A 218 -15.89 4.90 18.69
CA ASP A 218 -17.23 5.40 18.89
C ASP A 218 -18.13 5.04 17.70
N ARG A 219 -18.80 3.90 17.77
CA ARG A 219 -19.93 3.59 16.88
C ARG A 219 -21.17 4.24 17.48
N GLY A 220 -21.30 5.58 17.26
CA GLY A 220 -22.55 6.30 17.34
C GLY A 220 -23.45 6.01 18.56
N GLY A 221 -23.05 6.44 19.77
CA GLY A 221 -23.90 6.40 20.95
C GLY A 221 -23.47 7.45 21.96
N LYS A 222 -24.35 8.45 22.17
CA LYS A 222 -24.17 9.54 23.13
C LYS A 222 -24.01 9.01 24.56
N ARG A 223 -22.77 8.83 25.03
CA ARG A 223 -22.39 8.87 26.45
C ARG A 223 -21.11 9.68 26.54
N ALA A 224 -21.09 10.64 27.46
CA ALA A 224 -19.93 11.45 27.76
C ALA A 224 -18.74 10.54 28.10
N ALA A 225 -17.76 10.46 27.24
CA ALA A 225 -16.54 9.72 27.47
C ALA A 225 -15.51 10.59 28.20
N PRO A 226 -14.69 10.01 29.09
CA PRO A 226 -13.52 10.69 29.62
C PRO A 226 -12.58 11.03 28.44
N ARG A 227 -11.92 12.19 28.53
CA ARG A 227 -11.08 12.76 27.46
C ARG A 227 -10.14 11.71 26.87
N LYS A 228 -10.34 11.37 25.61
CA LYS A 228 -9.50 10.49 24.81
C LYS A 228 -8.08 11.03 24.81
N ALA A 229 -7.13 10.22 25.23
CA ALA A 229 -5.76 10.37 24.75
C ALA A 229 -5.79 10.00 23.26
N THR A 230 -5.97 11.00 22.41
CA THR A 230 -5.87 10.87 20.97
C THR A 230 -4.40 10.60 20.70
N MET A 231 -4.03 9.35 20.43
CA MET A 231 -2.77 9.08 19.75
C MET A 231 -2.89 9.70 18.35
N HIS A 232 -2.50 10.96 18.26
CA HIS A 232 -2.13 11.53 16.98
C HIS A 232 -0.98 10.66 16.47
N ALA A 233 -1.17 10.04 15.33
CA ALA A 233 -0.05 9.57 14.55
C ALA A 233 0.82 10.81 14.32
N ALA A 234 1.86 10.95 15.14
CA ALA A 234 2.85 11.97 14.95
C ALA A 234 3.48 11.68 13.59
N THR A 235 3.11 12.48 12.61
CA THR A 235 3.85 12.61 11.37
C THR A 235 5.19 13.18 11.79
N ILE A 236 6.16 12.31 12.07
CA ILE A 236 7.55 12.73 12.25
C ILE A 236 8.01 13.12 10.85
N SER A 237 7.86 14.39 10.51
CA SER A 237 8.59 14.99 9.41
C SER A 237 10.04 15.06 9.85
N PHE A 238 10.82 14.08 9.47
CA PHE A 238 12.27 14.15 9.57
C PHE A 238 12.73 15.20 8.55
N ARG A 239 12.99 16.42 9.02
CA ARG A 239 13.80 17.38 8.27
C ARG A 239 15.24 16.88 8.39
N PRO A 240 15.93 16.57 7.30
CA PRO A 240 17.36 16.45 7.37
C PRO A 240 17.91 17.87 7.58
N ASP A 241 18.47 18.13 8.75
CA ASP A 241 19.28 19.32 8.98
C ASP A 241 20.50 19.23 8.06
N SER A 242 20.40 19.88 6.90
CA SER A 242 21.52 20.17 6.04
C SER A 242 22.11 21.49 6.51
N GLU A 243 23.01 21.45 7.47
CA GLU A 243 24.06 22.45 7.64
C GLU A 243 25.16 21.86 8.52
N THR A 244 26.12 21.19 7.90
CA THR A 244 27.44 21.02 8.46
C THR A 244 28.14 22.38 8.46
N PRO A 245 28.60 22.89 9.61
CA PRO A 245 29.40 24.13 9.61
C PRO A 245 30.75 23.85 8.94
N SER A 246 31.03 24.60 7.89
CA SER A 246 32.34 24.66 7.24
C SER A 246 33.44 25.05 8.27
N PRO A 247 34.57 24.34 8.32
CA PRO A 247 35.67 24.70 9.20
C PRO A 247 36.28 26.05 8.76
N ARG A 248 36.19 27.07 9.61
CA ARG A 248 36.91 28.34 9.42
C ARG A 248 38.39 28.04 9.50
N GLY A 249 39.09 28.27 8.39
CA GLY A 249 40.54 28.29 8.33
C GLY A 249 41.14 29.46 9.15
N PRO A 250 42.40 29.33 9.61
CA PRO A 250 43.01 30.31 10.48
C PRO A 250 43.29 31.64 9.73
N GLN A 251 42.74 32.75 10.23
CA GLN A 251 43.13 34.08 9.81
C GLN A 251 44.55 34.35 10.27
N ARG A 252 45.47 34.46 9.31
CA ARG A 252 46.82 35.02 9.55
C ARG A 252 46.68 36.51 9.83
N ALA A 253 47.09 36.91 11.02
CA ALA A 253 47.45 38.31 11.32
C ALA A 253 48.70 38.67 10.53
N LEU A 254 48.64 39.73 9.74
CA LEU A 254 49.78 40.46 9.23
C LEU A 254 49.63 41.92 9.69
N ARG A 255 50.72 42.41 10.17
CA ARG A 255 51.04 43.71 10.74
C ARG A 255 50.53 44.91 9.93
#